data_2e701e97b6b1fd734ea6752ea495a304
#
_entry.id   2e701e97b6b1fd734ea6752ea495a304
#
_cell.length_a   1.000
_cell.length_b   1.000
_cell.length_c   1.000
_cell.angle_alpha   90.00
_cell.angle_beta   90.00
_cell.angle_gamma   90.00
#
_symmetry.space_group_name_H-M   'P 1'
#
loop_
_entity.id
_entity.type
_entity.pdbx_description
1 polymer ?
#
loop_
_entity_poly.entity_id
_entity_poly.type
_entity_poly.pdbx_seq_one_letter_code
_entity_poly.pdbx_strand_id
1 'polypeptide(L)'
;MYADTEVQRIIDKDPVGIPLYLHYENVTSNFIGIVLLISTESIPVERRPLLGVYLENFFHTPVMRDGVRVEFEQIVAELEKDTVDYDIGLASRMDPPESIRISFRVGPEKYEVAIKWLWELMWDSVFDKKVPDIILLARQADRTQQRVKQSNL
;
A
#
# COMPACT_ATOMS: atom_id res chain seq x y z
N MET A 1 -8.56 -16.56 18.17
CA MET A 1 -7.74 -15.35 17.99
C MET A 1 -8.28 -14.32 18.96
N TYR A 2 -7.57 -14.03 20.03
CA TYR A 2 -8.01 -13.07 21.06
C TYR A 2 -7.34 -11.74 20.75
N ALA A 3 -8.14 -10.76 20.32
CA ALA A 3 -7.69 -9.37 20.33
C ALA A 3 -7.30 -9.04 21.78
N ASP A 4 -6.17 -8.37 21.98
CA ASP A 4 -5.82 -7.83 23.29
C ASP A 4 -6.79 -6.69 23.60
N THR A 5 -7.85 -7.05 24.30
CA THR A 5 -9.00 -6.15 24.54
C THR A 5 -8.60 -4.92 25.33
N GLU A 6 -7.47 -4.94 26.05
CA GLU A 6 -7.00 -3.80 26.82
C GLU A 6 -6.30 -2.77 25.94
N VAL A 7 -5.39 -3.21 25.05
CA VAL A 7 -4.72 -2.33 24.08
C VAL A 7 -5.73 -1.74 23.10
N GLN A 8 -6.67 -2.56 22.59
CA GLN A 8 -7.73 -2.06 21.72
C GLN A 8 -8.62 -1.02 22.43
N ARG A 9 -8.94 -1.21 23.69
CA ARG A 9 -9.70 -0.22 24.48
C ARG A 9 -8.95 1.10 24.67
N ILE A 10 -7.62 1.06 24.80
CA ILE A 10 -6.79 2.27 24.87
C ILE A 10 -6.85 3.01 23.54
N ILE A 11 -6.66 2.29 22.43
CA ILE A 11 -6.76 2.83 21.07
C ILE A 11 -8.12 3.47 20.82
N ASP A 12 -9.21 2.81 21.22
CA ASP A 12 -10.57 3.28 21.02
C ASP A 12 -10.93 4.50 21.90
N LYS A 13 -10.24 4.67 23.04
CA LYS A 13 -10.47 5.78 23.98
C LYS A 13 -9.68 7.05 23.64
N ASP A 14 -8.60 6.91 22.91
CA ASP A 14 -7.76 8.04 22.50
C ASP A 14 -7.87 8.26 20.98
N PRO A 15 -8.97 8.84 20.52
CA PRO A 15 -9.11 9.21 19.12
C PRO A 15 -8.21 10.42 18.86
N VAL A 16 -6.93 10.18 18.55
CA VAL A 16 -5.94 11.22 18.20
C VAL A 16 -6.29 11.93 16.89
N GLY A 17 -7.59 12.10 16.58
CA GLY A 17 -8.04 12.78 15.38
C GLY A 17 -7.58 12.16 14.06
N ILE A 18 -7.01 10.96 14.11
CA ILE A 18 -6.62 10.21 12.92
C ILE A 18 -7.88 9.61 12.30
N PRO A 19 -8.23 9.94 11.05
CA PRO A 19 -9.41 9.40 10.38
C PRO A 19 -9.19 7.95 9.93
N LEU A 20 -8.65 7.12 10.81
CA LEU A 20 -8.34 5.71 10.58
C LEU A 20 -8.96 4.86 11.68
N TYR A 21 -9.55 3.74 11.29
CA TYR A 21 -9.89 2.69 12.22
C TYR A 21 -8.65 1.84 12.50
N LEU A 22 -8.20 1.81 13.75
CA LEU A 22 -7.05 1.02 14.18
C LEU A 22 -7.54 -0.28 14.82
N HIS A 23 -7.04 -1.40 14.32
CA HIS A 23 -7.27 -2.72 14.89
C HIS A 23 -5.94 -3.32 15.32
N TYR A 24 -5.86 -3.74 16.59
CA TYR A 24 -4.68 -4.38 17.15
C TYR A 24 -4.95 -5.84 17.44
N GLU A 25 -4.05 -6.72 16.99
CA GLU A 25 -4.04 -8.13 17.33
C GLU A 25 -2.69 -8.52 17.95
N ASN A 26 -2.74 -9.17 19.11
CA ASN A 26 -1.54 -9.76 19.71
C ASN A 26 -1.33 -11.15 19.13
N VAL A 27 -0.32 -11.28 18.30
CA VAL A 27 0.10 -12.55 17.69
C VAL A 27 1.47 -12.93 18.24
N THR A 28 1.65 -14.20 18.68
CA THR A 28 2.96 -14.69 19.11
C THR A 28 3.92 -14.71 17.91
N SER A 29 4.70 -13.66 17.75
CA SER A 29 5.65 -13.47 16.66
C SER A 29 6.84 -12.65 17.13
N ASN A 30 8.01 -12.89 16.52
CA ASN A 30 9.19 -12.04 16.69
C ASN A 30 9.15 -10.78 15.80
N PHE A 31 8.12 -10.64 15.00
CA PHE A 31 7.95 -9.55 14.04
C PHE A 31 6.64 -8.81 14.28
N ILE A 32 6.61 -7.54 13.88
CA ILE A 32 5.40 -6.73 13.83
C ILE A 32 4.90 -6.72 12.37
N GLY A 33 3.65 -7.12 12.18
CA GLY A 33 2.92 -6.94 10.93
C GLY A 33 2.10 -5.66 10.96
N ILE A 34 2.29 -4.81 9.97
CA ILE A 34 1.49 -3.60 9.75
C ILE A 34 0.69 -3.80 8.47
N VAL A 35 -0.61 -3.62 8.54
CA VAL A 35 -1.50 -3.72 7.39
C VAL A 35 -2.34 -2.47 7.29
N LEU A 36 -2.28 -1.80 6.15
CA LEU A 36 -3.13 -0.67 5.81
C LEU A 36 -4.11 -1.08 4.72
N LEU A 37 -5.39 -0.90 4.98
CA LEU A 37 -6.46 -1.13 4.02
C LEU A 37 -7.05 0.22 3.59
N ILE A 38 -7.06 0.47 2.28
CA ILE A 38 -7.55 1.72 1.70
C ILE A 38 -8.71 1.39 0.76
N SER A 39 -9.89 1.94 1.04
CA SER A 39 -11.06 1.78 0.16
C SER A 39 -10.82 2.43 -1.20
N THR A 40 -11.20 1.73 -2.26
CA THR A 40 -11.17 2.20 -3.65
C THR A 40 -12.57 2.53 -4.19
N GLU A 41 -13.59 2.46 -3.35
CA GLU A 41 -15.00 2.71 -3.75
C GLU A 41 -15.20 4.11 -4.33
N SER A 42 -14.51 5.11 -3.77
CA SER A 42 -14.60 6.50 -4.22
C SER A 42 -13.86 6.78 -5.55
N ILE A 43 -13.10 5.81 -6.06
CA ILE A 43 -12.36 5.98 -7.32
C ILE A 43 -13.33 5.87 -8.50
N PRO A 44 -13.44 6.91 -9.34
CA PRO A 44 -14.26 6.86 -10.54
C PRO A 44 -13.90 5.68 -11.44
N VAL A 45 -14.89 5.06 -12.05
CA VAL A 45 -14.72 3.85 -12.89
C VAL A 45 -13.68 4.08 -14.01
N GLU A 46 -13.64 5.29 -14.57
CA GLU A 46 -12.70 5.67 -15.63
C GLU A 46 -11.23 5.68 -15.16
N ARG A 47 -11.00 5.83 -13.85
CA ARG A 47 -9.67 5.86 -13.24
C ARG A 47 -9.25 4.52 -12.64
N ARG A 48 -10.16 3.57 -12.48
CA ARG A 48 -9.85 2.24 -11.91
C ARG A 48 -8.75 1.47 -12.66
N PRO A 49 -8.63 1.56 -14.01
CA PRO A 49 -7.50 0.94 -14.71
C PRO A 49 -6.12 1.45 -14.28
N LEU A 50 -6.03 2.67 -13.72
CA LEU A 50 -4.79 3.23 -13.20
C LEU A 50 -4.33 2.56 -11.90
N LEU A 51 -5.23 1.88 -11.18
CA LEU A 51 -4.87 1.17 -9.96
C LEU A 51 -3.81 0.10 -10.21
N GLY A 52 -3.93 -0.67 -11.30
CA GLY A 52 -2.91 -1.67 -11.65
C GLY A 52 -1.52 -1.06 -11.81
N VAL A 53 -1.44 0.06 -12.53
CA VAL A 53 -0.18 0.79 -12.71
C VAL A 53 0.34 1.36 -11.39
N TYR A 54 -0.53 1.91 -10.56
CA TYR A 54 -0.18 2.42 -9.24
C TYR A 54 0.39 1.30 -8.35
N LEU A 55 -0.27 0.15 -8.29
CA LEU A 55 0.17 -1.00 -7.51
C LEU A 55 1.54 -1.53 -7.97
N GLU A 56 1.75 -1.66 -9.28
CA GLU A 56 3.02 -2.14 -9.83
C GLU A 56 4.18 -1.20 -9.55
N ASN A 57 3.92 0.10 -9.44
CA ASN A 57 4.96 1.11 -9.26
C ASN A 57 5.10 1.64 -7.83
N PHE A 58 4.25 1.24 -6.90
CA PHE A 58 4.21 1.80 -5.56
C PHE A 58 5.57 1.81 -4.85
N PHE A 59 6.32 0.70 -4.90
CA PHE A 59 7.65 0.59 -4.31
C PHE A 59 8.79 0.97 -5.27
N HIS A 60 8.49 1.30 -6.51
CA HIS A 60 9.46 1.62 -7.56
C HIS A 60 9.36 3.08 -8.03
N THR A 61 8.70 3.92 -7.26
CA THR A 61 8.55 5.34 -7.57
C THR A 61 9.53 6.16 -6.73
N PRO A 62 10.24 7.14 -7.31
CA PRO A 62 11.07 8.07 -6.54
C PRO A 62 10.23 8.83 -5.50
N VAL A 63 10.86 9.24 -4.40
CA VAL A 63 10.22 10.06 -3.38
C VAL A 63 10.97 11.39 -3.18
N MET A 64 10.25 12.41 -2.71
CA MET A 64 10.85 13.66 -2.26
C MET A 64 11.09 13.60 -0.76
N ARG A 65 12.35 13.54 -0.34
CA ARG A 65 12.76 13.54 1.06
C ARG A 65 13.52 14.82 1.36
N ASP A 66 12.96 15.66 2.24
CA ASP A 66 13.55 16.96 2.62
C ASP A 66 13.91 17.86 1.41
N GLY A 67 13.07 17.85 0.38
CA GLY A 67 13.28 18.60 -0.86
C GLY A 67 14.29 18.00 -1.83
N VAL A 68 14.83 16.81 -1.52
CA VAL A 68 15.75 16.06 -2.38
C VAL A 68 15.03 14.85 -2.98
N ARG A 69 15.15 14.67 -4.29
CA ARG A 69 14.62 13.49 -4.98
C ARG A 69 15.52 12.29 -4.68
N VAL A 70 14.92 11.24 -4.14
CA VAL A 70 15.56 9.94 -3.92
C VAL A 70 15.04 8.96 -4.96
N GLU A 71 15.93 8.39 -5.76
CA GLU A 71 15.57 7.48 -6.83
C GLU A 71 15.15 6.10 -6.31
N PHE A 72 14.35 5.39 -7.11
CA PHE A 72 13.70 4.16 -6.67
C PHE A 72 14.69 3.05 -6.29
N GLU A 73 15.86 2.97 -6.92
CA GLU A 73 16.88 1.98 -6.57
C GLU A 73 17.37 2.14 -5.13
N GLN A 74 17.52 3.38 -4.67
CA GLN A 74 17.87 3.67 -3.29
C GLN A 74 16.70 3.33 -2.35
N ILE A 75 15.46 3.65 -2.75
CA ILE A 75 14.26 3.31 -1.99
C ILE A 75 14.16 1.80 -1.77
N VAL A 76 14.31 1.01 -2.81
CA VAL A 76 14.27 -0.47 -2.71
C VAL A 76 15.37 -0.99 -1.78
N ALA A 77 16.61 -0.50 -1.94
CA ALA A 77 17.72 -0.93 -1.10
C ALA A 77 17.52 -0.58 0.40
N GLU A 78 16.94 0.58 0.68
CA GLU A 78 16.61 0.97 2.06
C GLU A 78 15.43 0.14 2.62
N LEU A 79 14.39 -0.11 1.83
CA LEU A 79 13.26 -0.97 2.22
C LEU A 79 13.73 -2.40 2.55
N GLU A 80 14.56 -3.00 1.71
CA GLU A 80 15.12 -4.33 1.95
C GLU A 80 15.96 -4.40 3.24
N LYS A 81 16.62 -3.30 3.62
CA LYS A 81 17.36 -3.21 4.86
C LYS A 81 16.48 -3.02 6.09
N ASP A 82 15.38 -2.29 5.94
CA ASP A 82 14.51 -1.89 7.05
C ASP A 82 13.37 -2.86 7.31
N THR A 83 13.02 -3.69 6.34
CA THR A 83 11.88 -4.60 6.42
C THR A 83 12.28 -6.05 6.24
N VAL A 84 11.48 -6.97 6.77
CA VAL A 84 11.58 -8.41 6.50
C VAL A 84 10.80 -8.75 5.24
N ASP A 85 9.67 -8.06 5.06
CA ASP A 85 8.76 -8.28 3.94
C ASP A 85 7.88 -7.05 3.74
N TYR A 86 7.52 -6.74 2.51
CA TYR A 86 6.60 -5.69 2.15
C TYR A 86 5.83 -6.05 0.88
N ASP A 87 4.57 -5.70 0.83
CA ASP A 87 3.70 -6.03 -0.29
C ASP A 87 2.59 -4.99 -0.48
N ILE A 88 2.11 -4.87 -1.71
CA ILE A 88 0.92 -4.11 -2.06
C ILE A 88 0.09 -4.88 -3.08
N GLY A 89 -1.21 -4.87 -2.93
CA GLY A 89 -2.11 -5.54 -3.86
C GLY A 89 -3.57 -5.15 -3.67
N LEU A 90 -4.41 -5.68 -4.52
CA LEU A 90 -5.84 -5.63 -4.29
C LEU A 90 -6.21 -6.52 -3.12
N ALA A 91 -7.25 -6.15 -2.41
CA ALA A 91 -7.77 -6.89 -1.28
C ALA A 91 -7.99 -8.37 -1.60
N SER A 92 -7.65 -9.22 -0.64
CA SER A 92 -7.96 -10.64 -0.67
C SER A 92 -9.44 -10.88 -0.33
N ARG A 93 -9.88 -12.15 -0.43
CA ARG A 93 -11.25 -12.52 -0.04
C ARG A 93 -11.57 -12.27 1.44
N MET A 94 -10.54 -12.09 2.27
CA MET A 94 -10.67 -11.87 3.71
C MET A 94 -10.67 -10.37 4.08
N ASP A 95 -10.31 -9.51 3.14
CA ASP A 95 -10.29 -8.06 3.32
C ASP A 95 -11.62 -7.45 2.87
N PRO A 96 -11.95 -6.20 3.26
CA PRO A 96 -13.10 -5.49 2.73
C PRO A 96 -13.03 -5.42 1.19
N PRO A 97 -14.15 -5.66 0.50
CA PRO A 97 -14.17 -5.58 -0.96
C PRO A 97 -13.79 -4.18 -1.43
N GLU A 98 -13.30 -4.08 -2.66
CA GLU A 98 -12.88 -2.81 -3.27
C GLU A 98 -11.86 -2.03 -2.39
N SER A 99 -10.84 -2.71 -1.88
CA SER A 99 -9.74 -2.09 -1.14
C SER A 99 -8.37 -2.47 -1.71
N ILE A 100 -7.39 -1.60 -1.44
CA ILE A 100 -5.96 -1.86 -1.60
C ILE A 100 -5.43 -2.26 -0.24
N ARG A 101 -4.58 -3.28 -0.22
CA ARG A 101 -3.86 -3.74 0.95
C ARG A 101 -2.38 -3.41 0.81
N ILE A 102 -1.83 -2.62 1.73
CA ILE A 102 -0.39 -2.40 1.87
C ILE A 102 0.04 -3.09 3.14
N SER A 103 1.10 -3.88 3.10
CA SER A 103 1.59 -4.59 4.26
C SER A 103 3.10 -4.48 4.40
N PHE A 104 3.54 -4.38 5.67
CA PHE A 104 4.94 -4.45 6.07
C PHE A 104 5.11 -5.48 7.17
N ARG A 105 6.23 -6.17 7.15
CA ARG A 105 6.69 -7.00 8.24
C ARG A 105 8.07 -6.52 8.66
N VAL A 106 8.21 -6.15 9.93
CA VAL A 106 9.43 -5.54 10.46
C VAL A 106 9.80 -6.14 11.80
N GLY A 107 11.07 -6.01 12.20
CA GLY A 107 11.47 -6.23 13.59
C GLY A 107 10.84 -5.17 14.50
N PRO A 108 10.62 -5.47 15.79
CA PRO A 108 10.00 -4.52 16.72
C PRO A 108 10.72 -3.17 16.81
N GLU A 109 12.04 -3.17 16.68
CA GLU A 109 12.89 -1.99 16.67
C GLU A 109 12.73 -1.10 15.42
N LYS A 110 12.11 -1.64 14.37
CA LYS A 110 11.87 -0.96 13.08
C LYS A 110 10.42 -0.48 12.90
N TYR A 111 9.59 -0.57 13.92
CA TYR A 111 8.18 -0.17 13.83
C TYR A 111 8.00 1.28 13.36
N GLU A 112 8.68 2.23 14.00
CA GLU A 112 8.59 3.65 13.62
C GLU A 112 9.12 3.91 12.21
N VAL A 113 10.15 3.18 11.79
CA VAL A 113 10.71 3.26 10.44
C VAL A 113 9.67 2.80 9.41
N ALA A 114 8.94 1.72 9.69
CA ALA A 114 7.89 1.23 8.81
C ALA A 114 6.71 2.23 8.67
N ILE A 115 6.34 2.92 9.75
CA ILE A 115 5.34 4.00 9.69
C ILE A 115 5.81 5.17 8.83
N LYS A 116 7.10 5.55 8.93
CA LYS A 116 7.68 6.57 8.04
C LYS A 116 7.66 6.14 6.58
N TRP A 117 7.98 4.87 6.29
CA TRP A 117 7.91 4.32 4.94
C TRP A 117 6.49 4.41 4.35
N LEU A 118 5.47 4.04 5.13
CA LEU A 118 4.09 4.20 4.70
C LEU A 118 3.79 5.66 4.33
N TRP A 119 4.22 6.59 5.16
CA TRP A 119 4.02 8.02 4.90
C TRP A 119 4.72 8.47 3.61
N GLU A 120 6.02 8.22 3.48
CA GLU A 120 6.81 8.63 2.31
C GLU A 120 6.23 8.05 1.00
N LEU A 121 5.94 6.75 0.97
CA LEU A 121 5.43 6.09 -0.23
C LEU A 121 4.03 6.57 -0.62
N MET A 122 3.20 6.97 0.33
CA MET A 122 1.84 7.42 0.04
C MET A 122 1.77 8.90 -0.34
N TRP A 123 2.58 9.76 0.28
CA TRP A 123 2.45 11.22 0.12
C TRP A 123 3.62 11.89 -0.59
N ASP A 124 4.82 11.35 -0.48
CA ASP A 124 6.03 11.98 -1.02
C ASP A 124 6.50 11.33 -2.34
N SER A 125 5.76 10.35 -2.86
CA SER A 125 6.03 9.73 -4.16
C SER A 125 5.89 10.71 -5.30
N VAL A 126 6.90 10.72 -6.18
CA VAL A 126 6.96 11.60 -7.35
C VAL A 126 6.58 10.82 -8.60
N PHE A 127 5.37 11.02 -9.08
CA PHE A 127 4.95 10.49 -10.37
C PHE A 127 5.41 11.44 -11.46
N ASP A 128 6.41 11.03 -12.26
CA ASP A 128 6.85 11.81 -13.41
C ASP A 128 5.71 12.04 -14.40
N LYS A 129 5.77 13.18 -15.11
CA LYS A 129 4.73 13.67 -16.04
C LYS A 129 4.37 12.74 -17.22
N LYS A 130 4.78 11.48 -17.19
CA LYS A 130 4.37 10.43 -18.15
C LYS A 130 3.01 9.82 -17.82
N VAL A 131 2.21 10.49 -17.00
CA VAL A 131 0.83 10.07 -16.70
C VAL A 131 -0.01 9.77 -17.95
N PRO A 132 0.09 10.52 -19.09
CA PRO A 132 -0.61 10.16 -20.32
C PRO A 132 -0.17 8.82 -20.90
N ASP A 133 1.12 8.50 -20.86
CA ASP A 133 1.66 7.24 -21.36
C ASP A 133 1.24 6.07 -20.46
N ILE A 134 1.21 6.29 -19.16
CA ILE A 134 0.72 5.31 -18.18
C ILE A 134 -0.76 5.03 -18.39
N ILE A 135 -1.58 6.05 -18.64
CA ILE A 135 -3.02 5.89 -18.96
C ILE A 135 -3.18 5.09 -20.25
N LEU A 136 -2.35 5.35 -21.25
CA LEU A 136 -2.39 4.64 -22.53
C LEU A 136 -2.02 3.16 -22.35
N LEU A 137 -0.96 2.86 -21.59
CA LEU A 137 -0.52 1.50 -21.27
C LEU A 137 -1.59 0.73 -20.47
N ALA A 138 -2.21 1.35 -19.47
CA ALA A 138 -3.28 0.75 -18.69
C ALA A 138 -4.50 0.41 -19.60
N ARG A 139 -4.87 1.28 -20.52
CA ARG A 139 -5.95 1.02 -21.50
C ARG A 139 -5.58 -0.10 -22.48
N GLN A 140 -4.32 -0.21 -22.88
CA GLN A 140 -3.86 -1.29 -23.76
C GLN A 140 -3.89 -2.64 -23.03
N ALA A 141 -3.44 -2.69 -21.76
CA ALA A 141 -3.49 -3.90 -20.95
C ALA A 141 -4.93 -4.40 -20.74
N ASP A 142 -5.88 -3.50 -20.45
CA ASP A 142 -7.28 -3.84 -20.28
C ASP A 142 -7.89 -4.40 -21.57
N ARG A 143 -7.62 -3.79 -22.73
CA ARG A 143 -8.06 -4.31 -24.04
C ARG A 143 -7.48 -5.69 -24.35
N THR A 144 -6.24 -5.97 -23.94
CA THR A 144 -5.60 -7.27 -24.15
C THR A 144 -6.26 -8.34 -23.28
N GLN A 145 -6.57 -8.04 -22.02
CA GLN A 145 -7.30 -8.96 -21.13
C GLN A 145 -8.71 -9.25 -21.63
N GLN A 146 -9.42 -8.25 -22.16
CA GLN A 146 -10.76 -8.45 -22.72
C GLN A 146 -10.73 -9.34 -23.98
N ARG A 147 -9.71 -9.18 -24.83
CA ARG A 147 -9.54 -10.05 -26.02
C ARG A 147 -9.25 -11.50 -25.64
N VAL A 148 -8.40 -11.73 -24.63
CA VAL A 148 -8.10 -13.09 -24.14
C VAL A 148 -9.34 -13.74 -23.54
N LYS A 149 -10.18 -13.00 -22.81
CA LYS A 149 -11.43 -13.53 -22.28
C LYS A 149 -12.44 -13.89 -23.38
N GLN A 150 -12.49 -13.12 -24.48
CA GLN A 150 -13.37 -13.39 -25.61
C GLN A 150 -12.89 -14.54 -26.51
N SER A 151 -11.60 -14.81 -26.57
CA SER A 151 -11.04 -15.92 -27.35
C SER A 151 -11.13 -17.28 -26.66
N ASN A 152 -11.48 -17.31 -25.36
CA ASN A 152 -11.64 -18.53 -24.56
C ASN A 152 -13.11 -18.90 -24.33
N LEU A 153 -14.05 -18.29 -25.03
CA LEU A 153 -15.47 -18.64 -25.14
C LEU A 153 -15.77 -19.26 -26.47
#